data_469255d137cb084d715edccd7598e609
#
_entry.id   469255d137cb084d715edccd7598e609
#
_cell.length_a   1.000
_cell.length_b   1.000
_cell.length_c   1.000
_cell.angle_alpha   90.00
_cell.angle_beta   90.00
_cell.angle_gamma   90.00
#
_symmetry.space_group_name_H-M   'P 1'
#
loop_
_entity.id
_entity.type
_entity.pdbx_description
1 polymer ?
#
loop_
_entity_poly.entity_id
_entity_poly.type
_entity_poly.pdbx_seq_one_letter_code
_entity_poly.pdbx_strand_id
1 'polypeptide(L)'
;MKIKGVVTTSITKINGVSIASIAKVAGVTIPAAASFTSATGGTVTTSGNYKIHTFTSVGSTNFVVSNIGTAPDNTFQVLVVAGGGGGAGQYIGGGGGGGGVIESSSYSLSSGATTYAVVVGGGGAGVYNYYQTGGSGTNTTFDGQVAVGGGGGGAHYAAPLSGGSGGGGGGVTGNGSSIAGASGVAGQGTSGGSGTGELYVGNYGAGGGGGAGSNGGSGYQDRGGNVIGGNGGAGALSSINGNYYAGGGGGSTYTGGTEGNGGYGGGGAGATGGSGTNGVDGTANTGGGGGGYGEAGNSLRGGNGGSGIVIIKYKFQ
;
A
#
# COMPACT_ATOMS: atom_id res chain seq x y z
N MET A 1 45.83 -8.04 -5.20
CA MET A 1 46.93 -8.04 -6.17
C MET A 1 48.15 -7.34 -5.56
N LYS A 2 49.34 -7.80 -5.81
CA LYS A 2 50.60 -7.15 -5.32
C LYS A 2 51.43 -6.74 -6.52
N ILE A 3 51.93 -5.51 -6.51
CA ILE A 3 52.94 -5.02 -7.46
C ILE A 3 54.20 -4.67 -6.65
N LYS A 4 55.30 -5.43 -6.87
CA LYS A 4 56.57 -5.30 -6.13
C LYS A 4 56.38 -5.20 -4.60
N GLY A 5 55.56 -6.07 -4.01
CA GLY A 5 55.35 -6.16 -2.56
C GLY A 5 54.34 -5.15 -1.95
N VAL A 6 53.78 -4.24 -2.75
CA VAL A 6 52.76 -3.29 -2.32
C VAL A 6 51.36 -3.85 -2.57
N VAL A 7 50.48 -3.76 -1.59
CA VAL A 7 49.05 -4.12 -1.78
C VAL A 7 48.38 -3.10 -2.65
N THR A 8 47.69 -3.52 -3.72
CA THR A 8 47.08 -2.63 -4.74
C THR A 8 46.05 -1.65 -4.18
N THR A 9 45.48 -1.88 -3.00
CA THR A 9 44.59 -0.95 -2.31
C THR A 9 45.28 0.37 -1.92
N SER A 10 46.63 0.40 -1.87
CA SER A 10 47.41 1.60 -1.54
C SER A 10 47.94 2.34 -2.78
N ILE A 11 47.72 1.79 -4.00
CA ILE A 11 48.21 2.40 -5.24
C ILE A 11 47.01 3.10 -5.90
N THR A 12 47.06 4.42 -5.93
CA THR A 12 46.00 5.24 -6.60
C THR A 12 46.41 5.69 -8.01
N LYS A 13 47.73 5.69 -8.32
CA LYS A 13 48.32 6.08 -9.61
C LYS A 13 49.53 5.22 -9.98
N ILE A 14 49.71 4.97 -11.27
CA ILE A 14 50.93 4.41 -11.88
C ILE A 14 51.41 5.37 -12.95
N ASN A 15 52.65 5.84 -12.82
CA ASN A 15 53.24 6.87 -13.74
C ASN A 15 52.35 8.10 -13.93
N GLY A 16 51.70 8.59 -12.87
CA GLY A 16 50.79 9.75 -12.92
C GLY A 16 49.40 9.45 -13.40
N VAL A 17 49.13 8.30 -13.99
CA VAL A 17 47.78 7.90 -14.48
C VAL A 17 47.02 7.19 -13.34
N SER A 18 45.78 7.59 -13.12
CA SER A 18 44.88 6.95 -12.10
C SER A 18 44.69 5.47 -12.43
N ILE A 19 44.78 4.61 -11.42
CA ILE A 19 44.49 3.17 -11.56
C ILE A 19 43.09 2.94 -12.15
N ALA A 20 42.11 3.76 -11.84
CA ALA A 20 40.76 3.67 -12.41
C ALA A 20 40.75 3.80 -13.95
N SER A 21 41.78 4.41 -14.54
CA SER A 21 41.93 4.61 -15.99
C SER A 21 42.87 3.59 -16.66
N ILE A 22 43.47 2.65 -15.88
CA ILE A 22 44.39 1.66 -16.40
C ILE A 22 43.72 0.30 -16.51
N ALA A 23 43.42 -0.14 -17.73
CA ALA A 23 42.77 -1.43 -17.98
C ALA A 23 43.72 -2.64 -17.82
N LYS A 24 45.05 -2.47 -18.04
CA LYS A 24 46.05 -3.52 -17.95
C LYS A 24 47.38 -3.03 -17.43
N VAL A 25 48.05 -3.79 -16.57
CA VAL A 25 49.46 -3.61 -16.20
C VAL A 25 50.21 -4.90 -16.47
N ALA A 26 51.27 -4.84 -17.28
CA ALA A 26 52.08 -5.99 -17.68
C ALA A 26 51.24 -7.20 -18.20
N GLY A 27 50.22 -6.91 -18.99
CA GLY A 27 49.34 -7.94 -19.55
C GLY A 27 48.25 -8.47 -18.64
N VAL A 28 48.30 -8.13 -17.35
CA VAL A 28 47.26 -8.50 -16.39
C VAL A 28 46.12 -7.45 -16.41
N THR A 29 44.90 -7.90 -16.63
CA THR A 29 43.72 -7.02 -16.55
C THR A 29 43.52 -6.56 -15.10
N ILE A 30 43.47 -5.25 -14.89
CA ILE A 30 43.12 -4.68 -13.57
C ILE A 30 41.61 -4.57 -13.55
N PRO A 31 40.90 -5.23 -12.60
CA PRO A 31 39.47 -5.01 -12.46
C PRO A 31 39.20 -3.51 -12.24
N ALA A 32 38.20 -2.96 -12.93
CA ALA A 32 37.75 -1.61 -12.66
C ALA A 32 37.40 -1.49 -11.16
N ALA A 33 37.74 -0.34 -10.56
CA ALA A 33 37.31 -0.08 -9.21
C ALA A 33 35.79 -0.16 -9.14
N ALA A 34 35.26 -0.88 -8.14
CA ALA A 34 33.81 -0.92 -7.91
C ALA A 34 33.30 0.53 -7.72
N SER A 35 32.31 0.92 -8.47
CA SER A 35 31.58 2.17 -8.24
C SER A 35 30.23 1.83 -7.61
N PHE A 36 29.81 2.66 -6.67
CA PHE A 36 28.55 2.49 -5.97
C PHE A 36 27.52 3.48 -6.46
N THR A 37 26.23 3.13 -6.29
CA THR A 37 25.13 4.02 -6.63
C THR A 37 25.12 5.25 -5.73
N SER A 38 24.86 6.41 -6.32
CA SER A 38 24.67 7.68 -5.63
C SER A 38 23.40 8.37 -6.11
N ALA A 39 22.52 8.68 -5.15
CA ALA A 39 21.24 9.35 -5.43
C ALA A 39 20.81 10.27 -4.29
N THR A 40 19.86 11.16 -4.60
CA THR A 40 19.21 12.09 -3.66
C THR A 40 17.69 12.07 -3.83
N GLY A 41 16.95 12.59 -2.87
CA GLY A 41 15.47 12.68 -2.87
C GLY A 41 14.85 11.89 -1.72
N GLY A 42 13.65 12.30 -1.30
CA GLY A 42 12.94 11.74 -0.17
C GLY A 42 13.70 11.88 1.16
N THR A 43 13.22 11.18 2.18
CA THR A 43 13.94 11.03 3.46
C THR A 43 14.96 9.91 3.34
N VAL A 44 16.23 10.19 3.64
CA VAL A 44 17.33 9.24 3.46
C VAL A 44 17.76 8.67 4.81
N THR A 45 17.83 7.35 4.89
CA THR A 45 18.40 6.59 6.02
C THR A 45 19.42 5.60 5.53
N THR A 46 20.27 5.06 6.44
CA THR A 46 21.26 4.03 6.12
C THR A 46 21.05 2.80 7.00
N SER A 47 21.28 1.61 6.43
CA SER A 47 21.25 0.34 7.14
C SER A 47 22.37 -0.57 6.61
N GLY A 48 23.44 -0.73 7.37
CA GLY A 48 24.64 -1.39 6.89
C GLY A 48 25.18 -0.71 5.62
N ASN A 49 25.40 -1.47 4.56
CA ASN A 49 25.91 -0.98 3.28
C ASN A 49 24.81 -0.43 2.34
N TYR A 50 23.59 -0.19 2.86
CA TYR A 50 22.47 0.25 2.05
C TYR A 50 22.02 1.66 2.42
N LYS A 51 21.68 2.48 1.40
CA LYS A 51 20.86 3.68 1.52
C LYS A 51 19.39 3.34 1.21
N ILE A 52 18.51 3.98 1.97
CA ILE A 52 17.06 3.82 1.86
C ILE A 52 16.46 5.22 1.70
N HIS A 53 15.81 5.45 0.56
CA HIS A 53 15.06 6.66 0.27
C HIS A 53 13.58 6.36 0.47
N THR A 54 12.90 7.16 1.30
CA THR A 54 11.48 7.02 1.60
C THR A 54 10.72 8.27 1.18
N PHE A 55 9.67 8.11 0.38
CA PHE A 55 8.82 9.16 -0.13
C PHE A 55 7.42 8.99 0.44
N THR A 56 6.95 9.96 1.25
CA THR A 56 5.67 9.91 1.97
C THR A 56 4.75 11.09 1.64
N SER A 57 5.29 12.16 1.07
CA SER A 57 4.49 13.35 0.72
C SER A 57 3.62 13.06 -0.50
N VAL A 58 2.30 13.17 -0.34
CA VAL A 58 1.34 13.02 -1.46
C VAL A 58 1.63 14.05 -2.56
N GLY A 59 1.64 13.59 -3.80
CA GLY A 59 1.97 14.39 -4.97
C GLY A 59 3.29 13.98 -5.59
N SER A 60 3.80 14.83 -6.51
CA SER A 60 5.00 14.56 -7.30
C SER A 60 6.26 15.13 -6.63
N THR A 61 7.30 14.32 -6.61
CA THR A 61 8.66 14.68 -6.20
C THR A 61 9.69 13.94 -7.07
N ASN A 62 10.98 14.11 -6.79
CA ASN A 62 12.04 13.53 -7.61
C ASN A 62 12.97 12.62 -6.79
N PHE A 63 13.35 11.51 -7.43
CA PHE A 63 14.50 10.69 -7.06
C PHE A 63 15.58 10.94 -8.12
N VAL A 64 16.70 11.55 -7.73
CA VAL A 64 17.78 11.95 -8.65
C VAL A 64 18.95 11.01 -8.47
N VAL A 65 19.26 10.23 -9.51
CA VAL A 65 20.40 9.32 -9.54
C VAL A 65 21.55 10.00 -10.30
N SER A 66 22.64 10.27 -9.61
CA SER A 66 23.84 10.88 -10.18
C SER A 66 24.84 9.86 -10.70
N ASN A 67 24.85 8.65 -10.15
CA ASN A 67 25.69 7.54 -10.60
C ASN A 67 25.00 6.20 -10.30
N ILE A 68 25.11 5.25 -11.22
CA ILE A 68 24.71 3.85 -11.00
C ILE A 68 25.99 3.04 -10.77
N GLY A 69 25.99 2.24 -9.72
CA GLY A 69 27.06 1.32 -9.37
C GLY A 69 27.40 0.33 -10.50
N THR A 70 28.53 -0.33 -10.38
CA THR A 70 28.89 -1.45 -11.28
C THR A 70 28.31 -2.76 -10.71
N ALA A 71 28.00 -3.72 -11.59
CA ALA A 71 27.52 -5.03 -11.17
C ALA A 71 28.50 -5.70 -10.18
N PRO A 72 27.99 -6.40 -9.14
CA PRO A 72 26.58 -6.74 -8.87
C PRO A 72 25.80 -5.65 -8.08
N ASP A 73 26.40 -4.52 -7.77
CA ASP A 73 25.90 -3.50 -6.84
C ASP A 73 25.10 -2.39 -7.54
N ASN A 74 24.59 -2.66 -8.75
CA ASN A 74 23.82 -1.73 -9.60
C ASN A 74 22.30 -1.98 -9.59
N THR A 75 21.82 -2.83 -8.69
CA THR A 75 20.39 -3.16 -8.56
C THR A 75 19.76 -2.43 -7.39
N PHE A 76 18.45 -2.19 -7.51
CA PHE A 76 17.63 -1.52 -6.50
C PHE A 76 16.60 -2.50 -5.92
N GLN A 77 16.24 -2.33 -4.66
CA GLN A 77 15.02 -2.87 -4.10
C GLN A 77 13.99 -1.75 -4.06
N VAL A 78 12.81 -1.98 -4.61
CA VAL A 78 11.79 -0.96 -4.79
C VAL A 78 10.46 -1.47 -4.25
N LEU A 79 9.80 -0.64 -3.42
CA LEU A 79 8.43 -0.83 -2.98
C LEU A 79 7.61 0.38 -3.42
N VAL A 80 6.50 0.14 -4.10
CA VAL A 80 5.53 1.16 -4.54
C VAL A 80 4.17 0.77 -3.98
N VAL A 81 3.60 1.61 -3.11
CA VAL A 81 2.29 1.37 -2.48
C VAL A 81 1.37 2.55 -2.80
N ALA A 82 0.22 2.27 -3.37
CA ALA A 82 -0.79 3.28 -3.68
C ALA A 82 -1.61 3.71 -2.45
N GLY A 83 -2.37 4.79 -2.56
CA GLY A 83 -3.33 5.18 -1.53
C GLY A 83 -4.46 4.17 -1.38
N GLY A 84 -4.92 3.92 -0.14
CA GLY A 84 -6.08 3.07 0.15
C GLY A 84 -7.40 3.76 -0.16
N GLY A 85 -8.46 2.99 -0.36
CA GLY A 85 -9.82 3.49 -0.54
C GLY A 85 -10.47 3.94 0.78
N GLY A 86 -11.43 4.86 0.73
CA GLY A 86 -12.24 5.27 1.87
C GLY A 86 -13.36 4.28 2.18
N GLY A 87 -13.76 4.21 3.45
CA GLY A 87 -14.95 3.47 3.87
C GLY A 87 -16.25 4.18 3.49
N ALA A 88 -17.32 3.44 3.31
CA ALA A 88 -18.65 4.01 3.15
C ALA A 88 -19.27 4.36 4.51
N GLY A 89 -20.17 5.34 4.49
CA GLY A 89 -20.92 5.80 5.67
C GLY A 89 -22.38 5.47 5.58
N GLN A 90 -23.08 5.80 6.62
CA GLN A 90 -24.52 5.69 6.87
C GLN A 90 -25.18 4.35 6.48
N TYR A 91 -25.90 3.78 7.41
CA TYR A 91 -26.55 2.48 7.45
C TYR A 91 -25.59 1.32 7.62
N ILE A 92 -24.92 0.82 6.62
CA ILE A 92 -24.11 -0.39 6.72
C ILE A 92 -23.00 -0.27 5.69
N GLY A 93 -22.04 0.59 5.99
CA GLY A 93 -20.94 0.90 5.08
C GLY A 93 -19.87 -0.20 5.08
N GLY A 94 -19.46 -0.61 3.89
CA GLY A 94 -18.31 -1.49 3.69
C GLY A 94 -16.99 -0.77 3.92
N GLY A 95 -15.96 -1.52 4.29
CA GLY A 95 -14.59 -1.01 4.42
C GLY A 95 -13.95 -0.73 3.06
N GLY A 96 -13.08 0.28 2.97
CA GLY A 96 -12.27 0.58 1.78
C GLY A 96 -11.20 -0.49 1.54
N GLY A 97 -10.86 -0.75 0.29
CA GLY A 97 -9.74 -1.64 -0.08
C GLY A 97 -8.38 -1.00 0.17
N GLY A 98 -7.37 -1.79 0.48
CA GLY A 98 -5.98 -1.34 0.52
C GLY A 98 -5.49 -0.91 -0.87
N GLY A 99 -4.50 -0.03 -0.94
CA GLY A 99 -3.82 0.34 -2.18
C GLY A 99 -3.11 -0.87 -2.81
N GLY A 100 -2.85 -0.80 -4.10
CA GLY A 100 -2.02 -1.80 -4.78
C GLY A 100 -0.58 -1.75 -4.26
N VAL A 101 0.07 -2.92 -4.22
CA VAL A 101 1.47 -3.05 -3.83
C VAL A 101 2.27 -3.66 -4.98
N ILE A 102 3.38 -3.01 -5.32
CA ILE A 102 4.39 -3.55 -6.24
C ILE A 102 5.72 -3.55 -5.49
N GLU A 103 6.35 -4.72 -5.41
CA GLU A 103 7.67 -4.86 -4.80
C GLU A 103 8.61 -5.63 -5.73
N SER A 104 9.85 -5.15 -5.83
CA SER A 104 10.93 -5.85 -6.54
C SER A 104 12.19 -5.84 -5.68
N SER A 105 12.77 -7.01 -5.46
CA SER A 105 14.05 -7.18 -4.75
C SER A 105 15.27 -6.97 -5.66
N SER A 106 15.08 -6.94 -6.99
CA SER A 106 16.15 -6.75 -7.97
C SER A 106 15.61 -5.92 -9.15
N TYR A 107 15.55 -4.61 -8.95
CA TYR A 107 15.01 -3.67 -9.92
C TYR A 107 16.15 -2.95 -10.65
N SER A 108 16.05 -2.87 -11.97
CA SER A 108 16.95 -2.07 -12.81
C SER A 108 16.23 -0.81 -13.27
N LEU A 109 16.82 0.36 -13.05
CA LEU A 109 16.25 1.63 -13.49
C LEU A 109 16.23 1.72 -15.03
N SER A 110 15.12 2.22 -15.59
CA SER A 110 14.86 2.22 -17.04
C SER A 110 15.83 3.09 -17.85
N SER A 111 16.32 4.17 -17.27
CA SER A 111 17.10 5.22 -17.99
C SER A 111 18.49 5.50 -17.40
N GLY A 112 18.98 4.67 -16.47
CA GLY A 112 20.29 4.86 -15.87
C GLY A 112 20.38 6.05 -14.90
N ALA A 113 21.49 6.78 -14.91
CA ALA A 113 21.69 7.94 -14.04
C ALA A 113 20.94 9.16 -14.58
N THR A 114 19.79 9.49 -13.98
CA THR A 114 18.91 10.61 -14.36
C THR A 114 17.94 10.96 -13.23
N THR A 115 17.01 11.85 -13.50
CA THR A 115 15.91 12.21 -12.57
C THR A 115 14.68 11.36 -12.87
N TYR A 116 14.19 10.66 -11.85
CA TYR A 116 12.95 9.87 -11.88
C TYR A 116 11.86 10.59 -11.10
N ALA A 117 10.71 10.77 -11.71
CA ALA A 117 9.54 11.27 -11.00
C ALA A 117 9.01 10.18 -10.06
N VAL A 118 8.71 10.57 -8.82
CA VAL A 118 8.02 9.77 -7.81
C VAL A 118 6.70 10.45 -7.53
N VAL A 119 5.57 9.78 -7.77
CA VAL A 119 4.25 10.29 -7.41
C VAL A 119 3.67 9.42 -6.31
N VAL A 120 3.41 10.00 -5.15
CA VAL A 120 2.77 9.29 -4.03
C VAL A 120 1.28 9.59 -4.04
N GLY A 121 0.46 8.55 -4.10
CA GLY A 121 -1.00 8.65 -4.11
C GLY A 121 -1.59 8.97 -2.74
N GLY A 122 -2.65 9.78 -2.72
CA GLY A 122 -3.46 10.04 -1.54
C GLY A 122 -4.50 8.95 -1.30
N GLY A 123 -4.98 8.84 -0.05
CA GLY A 123 -6.12 8.00 0.28
C GLY A 123 -7.44 8.55 -0.23
N GLY A 124 -8.39 7.66 -0.48
CA GLY A 124 -9.77 7.99 -0.85
C GLY A 124 -10.56 8.56 0.34
N ALA A 125 -11.49 9.47 0.08
CA ALA A 125 -12.33 10.04 1.12
C ALA A 125 -13.32 9.01 1.68
N GLY A 126 -13.44 8.94 3.00
CA GLY A 126 -14.59 8.32 3.65
C GLY A 126 -15.82 9.21 3.50
N VAL A 127 -16.99 8.61 3.35
CA VAL A 127 -18.23 9.35 3.07
C VAL A 127 -19.26 9.15 4.19
N TYR A 128 -20.20 10.10 4.29
CA TYR A 128 -21.31 10.08 5.27
C TYR A 128 -22.67 10.00 4.60
N ASN A 129 -22.72 9.89 3.27
CA ASN A 129 -23.98 9.82 2.54
C ASN A 129 -24.46 8.38 2.43
N TYR A 130 -25.79 8.19 2.59
CA TYR A 130 -26.53 6.94 2.61
C TYR A 130 -26.31 6.01 1.39
N TYR A 131 -26.20 6.58 0.19
CA TYR A 131 -26.08 5.84 -1.07
C TYR A 131 -24.73 6.06 -1.76
N GLN A 132 -23.78 6.66 -1.08
CA GLN A 132 -22.49 7.00 -1.68
C GLN A 132 -21.42 6.02 -1.25
N THR A 133 -20.76 5.39 -2.22
CA THR A 133 -19.57 4.58 -1.99
C THR A 133 -18.41 5.44 -1.50
N GLY A 134 -17.53 4.87 -0.69
CA GLY A 134 -16.27 5.49 -0.34
C GLY A 134 -15.48 5.90 -1.58
N GLY A 135 -14.64 6.93 -1.45
CA GLY A 135 -13.76 7.37 -2.54
C GLY A 135 -12.65 6.34 -2.80
N SER A 136 -12.24 6.18 -4.06
CA SER A 136 -11.03 5.42 -4.37
C SER A 136 -9.78 6.18 -3.96
N GLY A 137 -8.74 5.46 -3.53
CA GLY A 137 -7.38 5.99 -3.41
C GLY A 137 -6.81 6.38 -4.78
N THR A 138 -5.71 7.11 -4.78
CA THR A 138 -5.02 7.48 -6.02
C THR A 138 -3.75 6.65 -6.22
N ASN A 139 -3.34 6.51 -7.49
CA ASN A 139 -2.19 5.71 -7.87
C ASN A 139 -0.89 6.30 -7.32
N THR A 140 0.07 5.42 -7.02
CA THR A 140 1.47 5.77 -6.78
C THR A 140 2.31 5.27 -7.95
N THR A 141 3.24 6.11 -8.42
CA THR A 141 4.08 5.75 -9.57
C THR A 141 5.55 5.99 -9.32
N PHE A 142 6.37 5.10 -9.86
CA PHE A 142 7.83 5.23 -9.92
C PHE A 142 8.38 4.47 -11.14
N ASP A 143 9.16 5.14 -12.00
CA ASP A 143 9.88 4.55 -13.14
C ASP A 143 9.02 3.57 -13.97
N GLY A 144 7.82 3.99 -14.37
CA GLY A 144 6.88 3.19 -15.17
C GLY A 144 6.07 2.16 -14.35
N GLN A 145 6.42 1.89 -13.10
CA GLN A 145 5.59 1.10 -12.20
C GLN A 145 4.39 1.92 -11.75
N VAL A 146 3.18 1.33 -11.79
CA VAL A 146 1.93 1.95 -11.37
C VAL A 146 1.22 1.05 -10.37
N ALA A 147 1.34 1.38 -9.08
CA ALA A 147 0.48 0.79 -8.06
C ALA A 147 -0.89 1.49 -8.10
N VAL A 148 -1.96 0.72 -8.21
CA VAL A 148 -3.33 1.22 -8.39
C VAL A 148 -3.96 1.54 -7.05
N GLY A 149 -4.64 2.70 -6.94
CA GLY A 149 -5.34 3.08 -5.73
C GLY A 149 -6.39 2.06 -5.28
N GLY A 150 -6.58 1.91 -3.97
CA GLY A 150 -7.59 1.02 -3.40
C GLY A 150 -9.01 1.45 -3.72
N GLY A 151 -9.92 0.50 -3.88
CA GLY A 151 -11.34 0.76 -4.16
C GLY A 151 -12.11 1.22 -2.92
N GLY A 152 -13.06 2.14 -3.09
CA GLY A 152 -13.95 2.58 -2.01
C GLY A 152 -14.94 1.50 -1.56
N GLY A 153 -15.28 1.50 -0.27
CA GLY A 153 -16.30 0.61 0.31
C GLY A 153 -17.69 0.88 -0.23
N GLY A 154 -18.50 -0.16 -0.37
CA GLY A 154 -19.89 -0.09 -0.79
C GLY A 154 -20.80 0.48 0.29
N ALA A 155 -21.81 1.25 -0.11
CA ALA A 155 -22.85 1.76 0.79
C ALA A 155 -24.13 0.91 0.69
N HIS A 156 -25.15 1.32 1.44
CA HIS A 156 -26.47 0.73 1.33
C HIS A 156 -27.01 0.85 -0.12
N TYR A 157 -27.28 -0.27 -0.75
CA TYR A 157 -27.64 -0.38 -2.17
C TYR A 157 -26.62 0.14 -3.20
N ALA A 158 -25.42 0.58 -2.79
CA ALA A 158 -24.38 0.99 -3.71
C ALA A 158 -23.19 0.01 -3.70
N ALA A 159 -22.82 -0.47 -4.87
CA ALA A 159 -21.74 -1.40 -5.04
C ALA A 159 -20.38 -0.78 -4.65
N PRO A 160 -19.47 -1.53 -4.05
CA PRO A 160 -18.10 -1.10 -3.78
C PRO A 160 -17.32 -0.90 -5.10
N LEU A 161 -16.21 -0.18 -5.01
CA LEU A 161 -15.35 0.07 -6.17
C LEU A 161 -14.18 -0.92 -6.23
N SER A 162 -13.85 -1.33 -7.44
CA SER A 162 -12.60 -2.05 -7.70
C SER A 162 -11.40 -1.12 -7.58
N GLY A 163 -10.23 -1.67 -7.27
CA GLY A 163 -8.98 -0.90 -7.13
C GLY A 163 -7.79 -1.82 -6.99
N GLY A 164 -6.65 -1.30 -6.51
CA GLY A 164 -5.49 -2.11 -6.15
C GLY A 164 -5.93 -3.31 -5.33
N SER A 165 -6.65 -3.09 -4.22
CA SER A 165 -7.54 -4.05 -3.60
C SER A 165 -8.97 -3.51 -3.64
N GLY A 166 -9.96 -4.39 -3.72
CA GLY A 166 -11.37 -4.02 -3.86
C GLY A 166 -12.01 -3.60 -2.54
N GLY A 167 -12.98 -2.68 -2.58
CA GLY A 167 -13.80 -2.32 -1.42
C GLY A 167 -14.73 -3.45 -0.98
N GLY A 168 -15.10 -3.48 0.31
CA GLY A 168 -16.09 -4.38 0.90
C GLY A 168 -17.51 -3.99 0.53
N GLY A 169 -18.42 -4.94 0.38
CA GLY A 169 -19.83 -4.72 0.10
C GLY A 169 -20.56 -4.08 1.28
N GLY A 170 -21.48 -3.14 1.01
CA GLY A 170 -22.40 -2.62 2.00
C GLY A 170 -23.48 -3.65 2.37
N GLY A 171 -24.13 -3.48 3.51
CA GLY A 171 -25.31 -4.29 3.87
C GLY A 171 -26.55 -3.78 3.17
N VAL A 172 -27.56 -4.66 2.97
CA VAL A 172 -28.84 -4.34 2.31
C VAL A 172 -30.00 -4.70 3.18
N THR A 173 -30.99 -3.82 3.31
CA THR A 173 -32.26 -4.11 3.98
C THR A 173 -33.29 -4.69 2.99
N GLY A 174 -33.94 -5.77 3.40
CA GLY A 174 -35.00 -6.42 2.63
C GLY A 174 -34.55 -7.33 1.48
N ASN A 175 -35.20 -8.47 1.35
CA ASN A 175 -35.06 -9.46 0.28
C ASN A 175 -33.82 -10.37 0.27
N GLY A 176 -33.07 -10.49 1.37
CA GLY A 176 -31.98 -11.48 1.48
C GLY A 176 -30.82 -11.31 0.48
N SER A 177 -30.75 -10.17 -0.21
CA SER A 177 -29.68 -9.89 -1.17
C SER A 177 -28.42 -9.39 -0.47
N SER A 178 -27.27 -9.92 -0.83
CA SER A 178 -25.96 -9.41 -0.39
C SER A 178 -25.32 -8.55 -1.48
N ILE A 179 -24.59 -7.52 -1.09
CA ILE A 179 -23.72 -6.79 -2.02
C ILE A 179 -22.33 -7.45 -1.99
N ALA A 180 -21.92 -8.00 -3.14
CA ALA A 180 -20.59 -8.60 -3.26
C ALA A 180 -19.49 -7.56 -3.06
N GLY A 181 -18.36 -7.97 -2.47
CA GLY A 181 -17.15 -7.16 -2.45
C GLY A 181 -16.59 -6.97 -3.87
N ALA A 182 -15.92 -5.86 -4.11
CA ALA A 182 -15.30 -5.56 -5.39
C ALA A 182 -13.97 -6.29 -5.59
N SER A 183 -13.56 -6.44 -6.85
CA SER A 183 -12.31 -7.12 -7.20
C SER A 183 -11.09 -6.24 -6.99
N GLY A 184 -9.95 -6.86 -6.61
CA GLY A 184 -8.62 -6.26 -6.66
C GLY A 184 -7.95 -6.46 -8.01
N VAL A 185 -6.90 -5.68 -8.28
CA VAL A 185 -6.01 -5.86 -9.43
C VAL A 185 -5.08 -7.05 -9.16
N ALA A 186 -5.09 -8.04 -10.06
CA ALA A 186 -4.24 -9.22 -9.96
C ALA A 186 -2.75 -8.84 -9.84
N GLY A 187 -2.05 -9.45 -8.88
CA GLY A 187 -0.63 -9.17 -8.60
C GLY A 187 -0.38 -7.90 -7.77
N GLN A 188 -1.41 -7.09 -7.46
CA GLN A 188 -1.27 -5.91 -6.62
C GLN A 188 -2.15 -5.94 -5.37
N GLY A 189 -3.28 -6.65 -5.42
CA GLY A 189 -4.20 -6.76 -4.30
C GLY A 189 -5.31 -7.77 -4.53
N THR A 190 -6.24 -7.85 -3.60
CA THR A 190 -7.27 -8.88 -3.53
C THR A 190 -8.68 -8.29 -3.43
N SER A 191 -9.70 -9.14 -3.46
CA SER A 191 -11.11 -8.72 -3.41
C SER A 191 -11.56 -8.35 -2.00
N GLY A 192 -12.53 -7.44 -1.90
CA GLY A 192 -13.28 -7.21 -0.68
C GLY A 192 -14.24 -8.36 -0.35
N GLY A 193 -14.71 -8.39 0.90
CA GLY A 193 -15.75 -9.29 1.37
C GLY A 193 -17.16 -8.77 1.04
N SER A 194 -18.13 -9.66 1.01
CA SER A 194 -19.54 -9.30 0.79
C SER A 194 -20.19 -8.76 2.06
N GLY A 195 -21.12 -7.83 1.90
CA GLY A 195 -22.06 -7.48 2.97
C GLY A 195 -23.22 -8.48 3.04
N THR A 196 -23.90 -8.57 4.19
CA THR A 196 -25.08 -9.40 4.33
C THR A 196 -26.35 -8.71 3.85
N GLY A 197 -27.25 -9.48 3.25
CA GLY A 197 -28.67 -9.14 3.13
C GLY A 197 -29.46 -9.61 4.37
N GLU A 198 -30.69 -9.14 4.49
CA GLU A 198 -31.58 -9.48 5.59
C GLU A 198 -31.97 -10.96 5.60
N LEU A 199 -31.69 -11.64 6.69
CA LEU A 199 -32.35 -12.90 7.04
C LEU A 199 -33.38 -12.72 8.18
N TYR A 200 -33.24 -11.69 9.03
CA TYR A 200 -34.15 -11.31 10.11
C TYR A 200 -34.06 -9.79 10.37
N VAL A 201 -35.18 -9.17 10.78
CA VAL A 201 -35.35 -7.72 10.95
C VAL A 201 -34.22 -7.09 11.78
N GLY A 202 -33.46 -6.19 11.17
CA GLY A 202 -32.59 -5.24 11.87
C GLY A 202 -31.11 -5.63 12.02
N ASN A 203 -30.65 -6.75 11.44
CA ASN A 203 -29.31 -7.27 11.70
C ASN A 203 -28.43 -7.38 10.43
N TYR A 204 -27.63 -6.38 10.19
CA TYR A 204 -26.82 -6.27 8.97
C TYR A 204 -25.35 -6.01 9.27
N GLY A 205 -24.44 -6.81 8.66
CA GLY A 205 -23.01 -6.60 8.69
C GLY A 205 -22.48 -6.29 7.30
N ALA A 206 -21.65 -5.28 7.16
CA ALA A 206 -20.95 -4.96 5.93
C ALA A 206 -19.66 -5.77 5.76
N GLY A 207 -19.22 -5.96 4.55
CA GLY A 207 -17.95 -6.61 4.22
C GLY A 207 -16.76 -5.71 4.50
N GLY A 208 -15.62 -6.29 4.87
CA GLY A 208 -14.32 -5.62 4.95
C GLY A 208 -13.71 -5.47 3.56
N GLY A 209 -12.91 -4.42 3.34
CA GLY A 209 -12.12 -4.23 2.12
C GLY A 209 -11.03 -5.30 1.97
N GLY A 210 -10.63 -5.61 0.74
CA GLY A 210 -9.47 -6.46 0.46
C GLY A 210 -8.17 -5.79 0.88
N GLY A 211 -7.16 -6.56 1.26
CA GLY A 211 -5.79 -6.10 1.46
C GLY A 211 -4.89 -6.59 0.33
N ALA A 212 -3.64 -6.13 0.29
CA ALA A 212 -2.71 -6.60 -0.74
C ALA A 212 -2.31 -8.07 -0.56
N GLY A 213 -2.43 -8.63 0.65
CA GLY A 213 -2.05 -10.01 0.97
C GLY A 213 -3.22 -10.99 1.10
N SER A 214 -4.43 -10.53 1.43
CA SER A 214 -5.60 -11.42 1.55
C SER A 214 -6.92 -10.70 1.32
N ASN A 215 -7.94 -11.48 0.92
CA ASN A 215 -9.30 -10.99 0.76
C ASN A 215 -9.86 -10.41 2.07
N GLY A 216 -10.77 -9.45 1.92
CA GLY A 216 -11.60 -8.98 3.02
C GLY A 216 -12.60 -10.05 3.46
N GLY A 217 -12.94 -10.05 4.75
CA GLY A 217 -13.97 -10.90 5.34
C GLY A 217 -15.37 -10.42 4.95
N SER A 218 -16.30 -11.35 4.75
CA SER A 218 -17.71 -11.01 4.60
C SER A 218 -18.31 -10.67 5.97
N GLY A 219 -19.27 -9.72 5.96
CA GLY A 219 -20.15 -9.56 7.10
C GLY A 219 -21.02 -10.79 7.27
N TYR A 220 -21.44 -11.10 8.48
CA TYR A 220 -22.32 -12.23 8.77
C TYR A 220 -23.10 -12.04 10.07
N GLN A 221 -24.17 -12.84 10.25
CA GLN A 221 -24.85 -13.02 11.53
C GLN A 221 -24.47 -14.39 12.08
N ASP A 222 -24.06 -14.45 13.33
CA ASP A 222 -23.78 -15.71 14.00
C ASP A 222 -25.08 -16.44 14.44
N ARG A 223 -24.94 -17.68 14.92
CA ARG A 223 -26.09 -18.48 15.36
C ARG A 223 -26.77 -17.93 16.61
N GLY A 224 -26.13 -17.04 17.34
CA GLY A 224 -26.68 -16.32 18.50
C GLY A 224 -27.45 -15.06 18.14
N GLY A 225 -27.50 -14.71 16.85
CA GLY A 225 -28.14 -13.48 16.36
C GLY A 225 -27.25 -12.24 16.40
N ASN A 226 -25.96 -12.37 16.80
CA ASN A 226 -25.03 -11.24 16.78
C ASN A 226 -24.60 -10.92 15.36
N VAL A 227 -24.59 -9.64 15.03
CA VAL A 227 -24.12 -9.15 13.74
C VAL A 227 -22.63 -8.88 13.83
N ILE A 228 -21.90 -9.30 12.80
CA ILE A 228 -20.45 -9.14 12.73
C ILE A 228 -20.09 -8.52 11.38
N GLY A 229 -19.41 -7.37 11.43
CA GLY A 229 -18.78 -6.76 10.26
C GLY A 229 -17.57 -7.57 9.80
N GLY A 230 -17.36 -7.64 8.50
CA GLY A 230 -16.21 -8.34 7.92
C GLY A 230 -14.89 -7.65 8.26
N ASN A 231 -13.89 -8.40 8.66
CA ASN A 231 -12.55 -7.87 8.88
C ASN A 231 -11.92 -7.43 7.54
N GLY A 232 -11.13 -6.39 7.57
CA GLY A 232 -10.27 -6.02 6.44
C GLY A 232 -9.22 -7.10 6.15
N GLY A 233 -8.93 -7.31 4.88
CA GLY A 233 -7.89 -8.22 4.43
C GLY A 233 -6.50 -7.74 4.87
N ALA A 234 -5.61 -8.65 5.19
CA ALA A 234 -4.24 -8.32 5.54
C ALA A 234 -3.49 -7.71 4.33
N GLY A 235 -2.64 -6.75 4.58
CA GLY A 235 -1.71 -6.21 3.59
C GLY A 235 -0.58 -7.19 3.24
N ALA A 236 0.25 -6.79 2.29
CA ALA A 236 1.45 -7.52 1.91
C ALA A 236 2.62 -7.20 2.85
N LEU A 237 3.38 -8.23 3.22
CA LEU A 237 4.61 -8.08 3.99
C LEU A 237 5.76 -7.70 3.05
N SER A 238 6.39 -6.54 3.27
CA SER A 238 7.55 -6.11 2.48
C SER A 238 8.84 -6.79 2.96
N SER A 239 9.58 -7.35 2.02
CA SER A 239 10.92 -7.92 2.25
C SER A 239 12.00 -6.84 2.46
N ILE A 240 11.73 -5.59 2.12
CA ILE A 240 12.67 -4.47 2.22
C ILE A 240 12.88 -4.06 3.68
N ASN A 241 11.80 -4.07 4.49
CA ASN A 241 11.84 -3.57 5.88
C ASN A 241 11.01 -4.39 6.88
N GLY A 242 10.31 -5.45 6.46
CA GLY A 242 9.52 -6.32 7.34
C GLY A 242 8.18 -5.74 7.80
N ASN A 243 7.72 -4.63 7.22
CA ASN A 243 6.43 -4.03 7.54
C ASN A 243 5.33 -4.53 6.59
N TYR A 244 4.08 -4.55 7.08
CA TYR A 244 2.90 -4.78 6.25
C TYR A 244 2.41 -3.48 5.63
N TYR A 245 1.93 -3.55 4.37
CA TYR A 245 1.38 -2.42 3.61
C TYR A 245 0.05 -2.79 2.95
N ALA A 246 -0.81 -1.80 2.79
CA ALA A 246 -2.08 -1.92 2.07
C ALA A 246 -3.06 -2.94 2.68
N GLY A 247 -3.27 -2.88 4.01
CA GLY A 247 -4.37 -3.59 4.66
C GLY A 247 -5.73 -3.00 4.31
N GLY A 248 -6.77 -3.81 4.19
CA GLY A 248 -8.14 -3.36 3.95
C GLY A 248 -8.81 -2.79 5.20
N GLY A 249 -9.81 -1.92 5.05
CA GLY A 249 -10.65 -1.43 6.13
C GLY A 249 -11.68 -2.45 6.59
N GLY A 250 -12.06 -2.41 7.87
CA GLY A 250 -13.14 -3.24 8.44
C GLY A 250 -14.53 -2.78 8.00
N GLY A 251 -15.46 -3.70 7.87
CA GLY A 251 -16.88 -3.43 7.63
C GLY A 251 -17.62 -3.00 8.91
N SER A 252 -18.71 -2.25 8.75
CA SER A 252 -19.55 -1.81 9.86
C SER A 252 -20.67 -2.80 10.21
N THR A 253 -21.40 -2.49 11.30
CA THR A 253 -22.69 -3.11 11.63
C THR A 253 -23.75 -2.04 11.89
N TYR A 254 -25.04 -2.33 11.69
CA TYR A 254 -26.11 -1.33 11.81
C TYR A 254 -26.31 -0.87 13.26
N THR A 255 -26.80 -1.75 14.13
CA THR A 255 -27.00 -1.48 15.56
C THR A 255 -26.59 -2.70 16.37
N GLY A 256 -25.86 -2.49 17.45
CA GLY A 256 -25.56 -3.57 18.42
C GLY A 256 -24.90 -4.80 17.76
N GLY A 257 -23.66 -4.75 17.44
CA GLY A 257 -22.92 -5.84 16.84
C GLY A 257 -21.42 -5.65 17.09
N THR A 258 -20.60 -6.42 16.41
CA THR A 258 -19.15 -6.26 16.46
C THR A 258 -18.68 -5.79 15.09
N GLU A 259 -18.07 -4.64 15.03
CA GLU A 259 -17.43 -4.12 13.82
C GLU A 259 -16.27 -5.00 13.37
N GLY A 260 -15.98 -4.96 12.07
CA GLY A 260 -14.80 -5.60 11.50
C GLY A 260 -13.52 -4.85 11.88
N ASN A 261 -12.48 -5.59 12.26
CA ASN A 261 -11.15 -5.02 12.46
C ASN A 261 -10.52 -4.59 11.13
N GLY A 262 -9.69 -3.57 11.15
CA GLY A 262 -8.80 -3.25 10.02
C GLY A 262 -7.72 -4.32 9.80
N GLY A 263 -7.36 -4.55 8.54
CA GLY A 263 -6.30 -5.48 8.15
C GLY A 263 -4.90 -4.98 8.54
N TYR A 264 -3.97 -5.90 8.82
CA TYR A 264 -2.56 -5.56 9.02
C TYR A 264 -2.02 -4.78 7.83
N GLY A 265 -1.20 -3.77 8.09
CA GLY A 265 -0.71 -2.87 7.02
C GLY A 265 -1.54 -1.60 6.91
N GLY A 266 -2.14 -1.17 8.02
CA GLY A 266 -2.72 0.16 8.20
C GLY A 266 -4.20 0.28 7.89
N GLY A 267 -4.94 -0.84 7.77
CA GLY A 267 -6.40 -0.79 7.63
C GLY A 267 -7.08 -0.20 8.86
N GLY A 268 -8.08 0.69 8.67
CA GLY A 268 -8.91 1.25 9.72
C GLY A 268 -10.05 0.28 10.12
N ALA A 269 -10.39 0.20 11.40
CA ALA A 269 -11.53 -0.59 11.86
C ALA A 269 -12.86 0.04 11.42
N GLY A 270 -13.88 -0.79 11.24
CA GLY A 270 -15.26 -0.32 11.07
C GLY A 270 -15.79 0.38 12.33
N ALA A 271 -16.99 0.92 12.27
CA ALA A 271 -17.70 1.44 13.43
C ALA A 271 -19.13 0.92 13.45
N THR A 272 -19.58 0.52 14.64
CA THR A 272 -20.94 0.04 14.89
C THR A 272 -21.89 1.24 14.93
N GLY A 273 -23.12 1.08 14.43
CA GLY A 273 -24.18 2.03 14.63
C GLY A 273 -24.48 2.25 16.11
N GLY A 274 -24.70 3.51 16.52
CA GLY A 274 -24.88 3.90 17.92
C GLY A 274 -23.58 4.12 18.68
N SER A 275 -22.41 3.81 18.13
CA SER A 275 -21.12 4.02 18.79
C SER A 275 -20.74 5.50 18.95
N GLY A 276 -21.36 6.40 18.21
CA GLY A 276 -21.03 7.83 18.21
C GLY A 276 -19.66 8.15 17.60
N THR A 277 -19.03 7.21 16.89
CA THR A 277 -17.70 7.36 16.27
C THR A 277 -17.72 7.11 14.77
N ASN A 278 -16.86 7.79 14.03
CA ASN A 278 -16.61 7.48 12.62
C ASN A 278 -15.95 6.11 12.45
N GLY A 279 -16.07 5.52 11.25
CA GLY A 279 -15.12 4.50 10.83
C GLY A 279 -13.69 5.05 10.94
N VAL A 280 -12.75 4.17 11.34
CA VAL A 280 -11.36 4.58 11.58
C VAL A 280 -10.66 4.85 10.24
N ASP A 281 -9.90 5.92 10.17
CA ASP A 281 -9.09 6.25 8.99
C ASP A 281 -7.98 5.20 8.80
N GLY A 282 -7.66 4.87 7.56
CA GLY A 282 -6.47 4.09 7.21
C GLY A 282 -5.19 4.85 7.59
N THR A 283 -4.19 4.13 8.05
CA THR A 283 -2.92 4.72 8.48
C THR A 283 -2.19 5.38 7.30
N ALA A 284 -1.79 6.62 7.47
CA ALA A 284 -1.00 7.34 6.45
C ALA A 284 0.31 6.60 6.12
N ASN A 285 0.76 6.70 4.87
CA ASN A 285 2.00 6.11 4.36
C ASN A 285 2.05 4.57 4.42
N THR A 286 0.87 3.93 4.45
CA THR A 286 0.75 2.47 4.40
C THR A 286 -0.11 1.99 3.24
N GLY A 287 -0.91 2.87 2.64
CA GLY A 287 -1.93 2.49 1.67
C GLY A 287 -3.13 1.77 2.28
N GLY A 288 -3.33 1.85 3.59
CA GLY A 288 -4.44 1.17 4.28
C GLY A 288 -5.81 1.71 3.91
N GLY A 289 -6.83 0.85 3.77
CA GLY A 289 -8.23 1.23 3.55
C GLY A 289 -8.89 1.80 4.81
N GLY A 290 -9.86 2.72 4.65
CA GLY A 290 -10.67 3.25 5.77
C GLY A 290 -11.80 2.31 6.17
N GLY A 291 -12.16 2.29 7.45
CA GLY A 291 -13.28 1.49 7.98
C GLY A 291 -14.66 2.02 7.59
N GLY A 292 -15.66 1.15 7.46
CA GLY A 292 -17.04 1.52 7.22
C GLY A 292 -17.75 2.12 8.45
N TYR A 293 -18.89 2.80 8.28
CA TYR A 293 -19.73 3.30 9.37
C TYR A 293 -21.18 2.82 9.24
N GLY A 294 -21.84 2.48 10.35
CA GLY A 294 -23.02 1.64 10.41
C GLY A 294 -24.37 2.27 10.72
N GLU A 295 -24.54 3.56 10.98
CA GLU A 295 -25.83 4.15 11.45
C GLU A 295 -26.41 5.20 10.50
N ALA A 296 -27.75 5.31 10.50
CA ALA A 296 -28.49 6.33 9.75
C ALA A 296 -28.70 7.62 10.57
N GLY A 297 -28.75 8.76 9.88
CA GLY A 297 -29.22 10.03 10.48
C GLY A 297 -28.18 10.85 11.23
N ASN A 298 -26.94 10.37 11.37
CA ASN A 298 -25.85 11.09 12.04
C ASN A 298 -24.91 11.74 11.03
N SER A 299 -24.17 12.78 11.45
CA SER A 299 -23.11 13.41 10.64
C SER A 299 -21.79 12.60 10.62
N LEU A 300 -21.83 11.33 11.04
CA LEU A 300 -20.68 10.45 11.09
C LEU A 300 -20.44 9.74 9.75
N ARG A 301 -19.19 9.43 9.45
CA ARG A 301 -18.74 8.92 8.15
C ARG A 301 -17.90 7.65 8.26
N GLY A 302 -17.73 6.98 7.14
CA GLY A 302 -16.64 6.01 7.01
C GLY A 302 -15.26 6.67 7.14
N GLY A 303 -14.23 5.93 7.48
CA GLY A 303 -12.86 6.39 7.57
C GLY A 303 -12.28 6.75 6.20
N ASN A 304 -11.37 7.70 6.14
CA ASN A 304 -10.57 7.95 4.93
C ASN A 304 -9.57 6.82 4.73
N GLY A 305 -9.16 6.56 3.50
CA GLY A 305 -7.98 5.73 3.21
C GLY A 305 -6.68 6.43 3.60
N GLY A 306 -5.65 5.66 3.92
CA GLY A 306 -4.30 6.16 4.15
C GLY A 306 -3.56 6.45 2.84
N SER A 307 -2.64 7.41 2.84
CA SER A 307 -1.75 7.68 1.70
C SER A 307 -0.82 6.50 1.41
N GLY A 308 -0.33 6.45 0.17
CA GLY A 308 0.71 5.51 -0.27
C GLY A 308 2.11 5.89 0.19
N ILE A 309 3.10 5.14 -0.31
CA ILE A 309 4.52 5.31 -0.02
C ILE A 309 5.36 4.75 -1.17
N VAL A 310 6.56 5.31 -1.39
CA VAL A 310 7.60 4.69 -2.21
C VAL A 310 8.86 4.53 -1.36
N ILE A 311 9.47 3.33 -1.41
CA ILE A 311 10.74 3.03 -0.74
C ILE A 311 11.70 2.50 -1.79
N ILE A 312 12.90 3.11 -1.87
CA ILE A 312 13.96 2.71 -2.78
C ILE A 312 15.21 2.45 -1.96
N LYS A 313 15.74 1.22 -2.05
CA LYS A 313 16.93 0.79 -1.30
C LYS A 313 17.99 0.29 -2.27
N TYR A 314 19.23 0.74 -2.10
CA TYR A 314 20.36 0.31 -2.91
C TYR A 314 21.66 0.29 -2.11
N LYS A 315 22.64 -0.49 -2.59
CA LYS A 315 23.96 -0.59 -2.00
C LYS A 315 24.81 0.64 -2.38
N PHE A 316 25.47 1.28 -1.38
CA PHE A 316 26.25 2.51 -1.57
C PHE A 316 27.70 2.41 -1.09
N GLN A 317 28.13 1.25 -0.54
CA GLN A 317 29.50 0.95 -0.14
C GLN A 317 29.74 -0.56 0.00
#